data_90f4320333a7456b45992fb0e6b3e1ff
#
_entry.id   90f4320333a7456b45992fb0e6b3e1ff
#
_cell.length_a   1.000
_cell.length_b   1.000
_cell.length_c   1.000
_cell.angle_alpha   90.00
_cell.angle_beta   90.00
_cell.angle_gamma   90.00
#
_symmetry.space_group_name_H-M   'P 1'
#
loop_
_entity.id
_entity.type
_entity.pdbx_description
1 polymer ?
#
loop_
_entity_poly.entity_id
_entity_poly.type
_entity_poly.pdbx_seq_one_letter_code
_entity_poly.pdbx_strand_id
1 'polypeptide(L)'
;MRTLAVVIRDPYQQYEGLRTSLGALLENLHVQMIVLDHVIQNMDEAYSENMEFLDEMEGERFSNNPENVDQYGFSSITLDNVGDVLRNADIVIPF
;
A
#
# COMPACT_ATOMS: atom_id res chain seq x y z
N MET A 1 9.88 11.07 -12.14
CA MET A 1 8.71 10.88 -11.24
C MET A 1 9.21 10.52 -9.86
N ARG A 2 8.74 11.20 -8.83
CA ARG A 2 9.12 10.89 -7.46
C ARG A 2 8.32 9.72 -6.94
N THR A 3 8.92 8.95 -6.05
CA THR A 3 8.31 7.74 -5.46
C THR A 3 7.93 7.99 -4.01
N LEU A 4 6.68 7.68 -3.68
CA LEU A 4 6.15 7.70 -2.31
C LEU A 4 5.90 6.27 -1.86
N ALA A 5 6.47 5.90 -0.72
CA ALA A 5 6.16 4.65 -0.04
C ALA A 5 5.23 4.94 1.13
N VAL A 6 4.07 4.29 1.16
CA VAL A 6 3.10 4.37 2.25
C VAL A 6 3.17 3.05 3.01
N VAL A 7 3.58 3.08 4.27
CA VAL A 7 3.75 1.88 5.08
C VAL A 7 2.65 1.85 6.15
N ILE A 8 1.81 0.83 6.11
CA ILE A 8 0.68 0.70 7.02
C ILE A 8 0.93 -0.48 7.96
N ARG A 9 1.17 -0.19 9.23
CA ARG A 9 1.38 -1.18 10.28
C ARG A 9 0.26 -1.21 11.30
N ASP A 10 -0.48 -0.12 11.42
CA ASP A 10 -1.60 -0.01 12.35
C ASP A 10 -2.90 -0.39 11.60
N PRO A 11 -3.58 -1.48 11.99
CA PRO A 11 -4.83 -1.87 11.33
C PRO A 11 -5.92 -0.80 11.37
N TYR A 12 -5.90 0.07 12.37
CA TYR A 12 -6.88 1.15 12.49
C TYR A 12 -6.61 2.30 11.53
N GLN A 13 -5.42 2.36 10.94
CA GLN A 13 -5.03 3.39 9.97
C GLN A 13 -5.09 2.87 8.54
N GLN A 14 -5.65 1.69 8.32
CA GLN A 14 -5.63 1.03 7.02
C GLN A 14 -6.29 1.88 5.93
N TYR A 15 -7.45 2.44 6.22
CA TYR A 15 -8.19 3.26 5.26
C TYR A 15 -7.46 4.58 4.99
N GLU A 16 -6.88 5.19 6.02
CA GLU A 16 -6.14 6.45 5.87
C GLU A 16 -4.90 6.25 4.99
N GLY A 17 -4.21 5.12 5.15
CA GLY A 17 -3.07 4.79 4.29
C GLY A 17 -3.48 4.65 2.83
N LEU A 18 -4.60 4.00 2.55
CA LEU A 18 -5.12 3.87 1.19
C LEU A 18 -5.49 5.24 0.61
N ARG A 19 -6.19 6.06 1.38
CA ARG A 19 -6.59 7.41 0.93
C ARG A 19 -5.37 8.27 0.62
N THR A 20 -4.34 8.21 1.45
CA THR A 20 -3.10 8.94 1.22
C THR A 20 -2.42 8.46 -0.08
N SER A 21 -2.42 7.15 -0.30
CA SER A 21 -1.87 6.58 -1.53
C SER A 21 -2.58 7.08 -2.77
N LEU A 22 -3.93 7.13 -2.74
CA LEU A 22 -4.72 7.64 -3.86
C LEU A 22 -4.47 9.12 -4.10
N GLY A 23 -4.41 9.91 -3.04
CA GLY A 23 -4.11 11.34 -3.15
C GLY A 23 -2.77 11.59 -3.81
N ALA A 24 -1.77 10.81 -3.45
CA ALA A 24 -0.44 10.93 -4.03
C ALA A 24 -0.42 10.57 -5.52
N LEU A 25 -1.20 9.56 -5.94
CA LEU A 25 -1.33 9.22 -7.35
C LEU A 25 -1.92 10.39 -8.14
N LEU A 26 -2.90 11.08 -7.58
CA LEU A 26 -3.49 12.26 -8.22
C LEU A 26 -2.50 13.43 -8.32
N GLU A 27 -1.48 13.44 -7.48
CA GLU A 27 -0.37 14.42 -7.54
C GLU A 27 0.77 13.95 -8.45
N ASN A 28 0.53 12.92 -9.24
CA ASN A 28 1.48 12.39 -10.21
C ASN A 28 2.75 11.79 -9.58
N LEU A 29 2.61 11.17 -8.41
CA LEU A 29 3.69 10.42 -7.77
C LEU A 29 3.57 8.94 -8.12
N HIS A 30 4.70 8.24 -8.15
CA HIS A 30 4.69 6.79 -8.17
C HIS A 30 4.48 6.30 -6.73
N VAL A 31 3.47 5.47 -6.49
CA VAL A 31 3.07 5.08 -5.14
C VAL A 31 3.29 3.58 -4.92
N GLN A 32 3.92 3.26 -3.80
CA GLN A 32 4.08 1.90 -3.30
C GLN A 32 3.41 1.81 -1.94
N MET A 33 2.26 1.13 -1.85
CA MET A 33 1.53 0.93 -0.61
C MET A 33 1.92 -0.42 -0.01
N ILE A 34 2.41 -0.43 1.22
CA ILE A 34 2.92 -1.61 1.88
C ILE A 34 2.12 -1.86 3.16
N VAL A 35 1.44 -3.01 3.25
CA VAL A 35 0.68 -3.41 4.43
C VAL A 35 1.47 -4.48 5.18
N LEU A 36 1.85 -4.19 6.42
CA LEU A 36 2.73 -5.07 7.21
C LEU A 36 2.01 -5.66 8.42
N ASP A 37 2.26 -6.94 8.64
CA ASP A 37 1.98 -7.69 9.87
C ASP A 37 0.51 -7.99 10.16
N HIS A 38 -0.44 -7.43 9.41
CA HIS A 38 -1.86 -7.72 9.68
C HIS A 38 -2.64 -8.01 8.40
N VAL A 39 -3.71 -8.78 8.56
CA VAL A 39 -4.70 -8.99 7.49
C VAL A 39 -5.61 -7.76 7.46
N ILE A 40 -5.91 -7.25 6.26
CA ILE A 40 -6.86 -6.17 6.12
C ILE A 40 -8.22 -6.64 6.60
N GLN A 41 -8.71 -6.01 7.65
CA GLN A 41 -10.05 -6.24 8.17
C GLN A 41 -11.03 -5.36 7.38
N ASN A 42 -12.30 -5.71 7.41
CA ASN A 42 -13.35 -4.86 6.82
C ASN A 42 -13.08 -4.47 5.36
N MET A 43 -12.71 -5.46 4.54
CA MET A 43 -12.59 -5.25 3.10
C MET A 43 -13.99 -5.04 2.52
N ASP A 44 -14.51 -3.83 2.67
CA ASP A 44 -15.82 -3.48 2.16
C ASP A 44 -15.73 -3.05 0.68
N GLU A 45 -16.90 -2.76 0.10
CA GLU A 45 -16.98 -2.38 -1.31
C GLU A 45 -16.18 -1.11 -1.60
N ALA A 46 -16.26 -0.12 -0.72
CA ALA A 46 -15.54 1.14 -0.91
C ALA A 46 -14.03 0.94 -0.89
N TYR A 47 -13.52 0.13 0.04
CA TYR A 47 -12.09 -0.17 0.11
C TYR A 47 -11.63 -0.91 -1.16
N SER A 48 -12.40 -1.91 -1.57
CA SER A 48 -12.09 -2.71 -2.76
C SER A 48 -12.07 -1.84 -4.04
N GLU A 49 -13.04 -0.96 -4.20
CA GLU A 49 -13.08 -0.04 -5.34
C GLU A 49 -11.89 0.90 -5.36
N ASN A 50 -11.50 1.41 -4.19
CA ASN A 50 -10.34 2.28 -4.08
C ASN A 50 -9.03 1.55 -4.40
N MET A 51 -8.92 0.26 -4.04
CA MET A 51 -7.75 -0.53 -4.44
C MET A 51 -7.71 -0.75 -5.95
N GLU A 52 -8.86 -0.98 -6.58
CA GLU A 52 -8.93 -1.09 -8.03
C GLU A 52 -8.47 0.20 -8.71
N PHE A 53 -8.88 1.34 -8.17
CA PHE A 53 -8.45 2.64 -8.68
C PHE A 53 -6.92 2.81 -8.54
N LEU A 54 -6.36 2.40 -7.42
CA LEU A 54 -4.91 2.42 -7.22
C LEU A 54 -4.19 1.59 -8.29
N ASP A 55 -4.72 0.40 -8.58
CA ASP A 55 -4.15 -0.48 -9.60
C ASP A 55 -4.27 0.14 -11.00
N GLU A 56 -5.41 0.74 -11.33
CA GLU A 56 -5.62 1.40 -12.62
C GLU A 56 -4.67 2.57 -12.83
N MET A 57 -4.30 3.26 -11.75
CA MET A 57 -3.35 4.37 -11.79
C MET A 57 -1.89 3.90 -11.69
N GLU A 58 -1.65 2.60 -11.82
CA GLU A 58 -0.33 1.99 -11.79
C GLU A 58 0.39 2.10 -10.45
N GLY A 59 -0.35 2.22 -9.35
CA GLY A 59 0.20 2.09 -8.01
C GLY A 59 0.54 0.64 -7.71
N GLU A 60 1.47 0.43 -6.79
CA GLU A 60 1.87 -0.92 -6.38
C GLU A 60 1.38 -1.22 -4.96
N ARG A 61 0.99 -2.46 -4.73
CA ARG A 61 0.50 -2.94 -3.44
C ARG A 61 1.32 -4.14 -2.98
N PHE A 62 1.93 -4.03 -1.81
CA PHE A 62 2.75 -5.10 -1.22
C PHE A 62 2.25 -5.46 0.16
N SER A 63 2.45 -6.72 0.56
CA SER A 63 2.20 -7.15 1.93
C SER A 63 3.11 -8.32 2.30
N ASN A 64 3.51 -8.36 3.56
CA ASN A 64 4.19 -9.54 4.11
C ASN A 64 3.21 -10.55 4.71
N ASN A 65 1.92 -10.26 4.70
CA ASN A 65 0.90 -11.16 5.22
C ASN A 65 0.35 -12.03 4.09
N PRO A 66 0.46 -13.37 4.20
CA PRO A 66 0.03 -14.27 3.12
C PRO A 66 -1.45 -14.17 2.76
N GLU A 67 -2.31 -13.85 3.73
CA GLU A 67 -3.75 -13.74 3.44
C GLU A 67 -4.06 -12.54 2.55
N ASN A 68 -3.36 -11.41 2.75
CA ASN A 68 -3.51 -10.25 1.87
C ASN A 68 -3.08 -10.60 0.45
N VAL A 69 -2.00 -11.36 0.31
CA VAL A 69 -1.51 -11.81 -0.99
C VAL A 69 -2.53 -12.72 -1.67
N ASP A 70 -3.01 -13.73 -0.95
CA ASP A 70 -3.88 -14.75 -1.51
C ASP A 70 -5.29 -14.24 -1.78
N GLN A 71 -5.86 -13.46 -0.87
CA GLN A 71 -7.26 -13.03 -0.94
C GLN A 71 -7.46 -11.72 -1.68
N TYR A 72 -6.50 -10.80 -1.59
CA TYR A 72 -6.68 -9.43 -2.09
C TYR A 72 -5.69 -9.03 -3.17
N GLY A 73 -4.88 -9.97 -3.64
CA GLY A 73 -4.02 -9.73 -4.78
C GLY A 73 -2.81 -8.83 -4.52
N PHE A 74 -2.38 -8.70 -3.26
CA PHE A 74 -1.15 -7.98 -2.95
C PHE A 74 0.06 -8.77 -3.44
N SER A 75 1.10 -8.06 -3.83
CA SER A 75 2.39 -8.69 -4.12
C SER A 75 3.10 -9.04 -2.81
N SER A 76 3.68 -10.23 -2.74
CA SER A 76 4.41 -10.67 -1.55
C SER A 76 5.71 -9.88 -1.40
N ILE A 77 6.02 -9.48 -0.17
CA ILE A 77 7.27 -8.79 0.13
C ILE A 77 7.81 -9.27 1.49
N THR A 78 9.12 -9.42 1.61
CA THR A 78 9.77 -9.73 2.88
C THR A 78 10.15 -8.43 3.59
N LEU A 79 10.42 -8.51 4.90
CA LEU A 79 10.86 -7.33 5.65
C LEU A 79 12.19 -6.78 5.12
N ASP A 80 13.08 -7.66 4.66
CA ASP A 80 14.35 -7.23 4.05
C ASP A 80 14.09 -6.40 2.79
N ASN A 81 13.17 -6.85 1.96
CA ASN A 81 12.80 -6.13 0.73
C ASN A 81 12.05 -4.83 1.03
N VAL A 82 11.28 -4.77 2.11
CA VAL A 82 10.68 -3.51 2.57
C VAL A 82 11.77 -2.47 2.81
N GLY A 83 12.85 -2.87 3.50
CA GLY A 83 13.98 -1.98 3.73
C GLY A 83 14.54 -1.41 2.43
N ASP A 84 14.68 -2.24 1.40
CA ASP A 84 15.16 -1.80 0.09
C ASP A 84 14.19 -0.81 -0.58
N VAL A 85 12.89 -1.09 -0.53
CA VAL A 85 11.87 -0.19 -1.08
C VAL A 85 11.92 1.17 -0.40
N LEU A 86 12.03 1.19 0.93
CA LEU A 86 12.06 2.44 1.69
C LEU A 86 13.31 3.26 1.40
N ARG A 87 14.47 2.60 1.24
CA ARG A 87 15.71 3.30 0.89
C ARG A 87 15.66 3.96 -0.48
N ASN A 88 14.90 3.38 -1.40
CA ASN A 88 14.78 3.87 -2.77
C ASN A 88 13.63 4.87 -2.96
N ALA A 89 12.75 5.02 -1.97
CA ALA A 89 11.66 5.97 -2.05
C ALA A 89 12.15 7.40 -1.75
N ASP A 90 11.57 8.36 -2.43
CA ASP A 90 11.86 9.78 -2.16
C ASP A 90 11.17 10.25 -0.89
N ILE A 91 9.98 9.73 -0.61
CA ILE A 91 9.15 10.09 0.53
C ILE A 91 8.61 8.81 1.15
N VAL A 92 8.62 8.72 2.48
CA VAL A 92 8.04 7.62 3.24
C VAL A 92 7.03 8.17 4.24
N ILE A 93 5.78 7.69 4.19
CA ILE A 93 4.74 8.08 5.13
C ILE A 93 4.28 6.83 5.89
N PRO A 94 4.53 6.76 7.21
CA PRO A 94 4.09 5.61 8.02
C PRO A 94 2.70 5.84 8.61
N PHE A 95 1.96 4.74 8.72
CA PHE A 95 0.65 4.69 9.40
C PHE A 95 0.59 3.57 10.42
#